data_05930aeba1265ce001e8ab11831e907b
#
_entry.id   05930aeba1265ce001e8ab11831e907b
#
_cell.length_a   1.000
_cell.length_b   1.000
_cell.length_c   1.000
_cell.angle_alpha   90.00
_cell.angle_beta   90.00
_cell.angle_gamma   90.00
#
_symmetry.space_group_name_H-M   'P 1'
#
loop_
_entity.id
_entity.type
_entity.pdbx_description
1 polymer ?
#
loop_
_entity_poly.entity_id
_entity_poly.type
_entity_poly.pdbx_seq_one_letter_code
_entity_poly.pdbx_strand_id
1 'polypeptide(L)'
;NHQKIEARNRELSDVFSSYDKNKIHPSCETFKDSKKGIATGGISYTYAMETLKNTGMVKNLKVATPHPFPEKLAVEFLTGLDEVLCLEELDPVIERELTYICGKYHLPVKIRGKLSGDTSCAGENTRDSVTSYINTFLGLSDRKDAGLPVAPELPVRPPVLCAGCPHRASFYAVKKAMKGKKTIFCGDIGCYTLGNAMPLDMVDTCLCMGAGLNIAQGVEKVEPDTTCFAFVGDSTFFASAITGV
;
A
#
# COMPACT_ATOMS: atom_id res chain seq x y z
N ASN A 1 -4.54 -4.05 30.86
CA ASN A 1 -4.16 -3.25 29.67
C ASN A 1 -5.05 -3.54 28.45
N HIS A 2 -5.34 -4.83 28.13
CA HIS A 2 -6.12 -5.19 26.93
C HIS A 2 -7.53 -4.56 26.92
N GLN A 3 -8.26 -4.67 28.04
CA GLN A 3 -9.60 -4.06 28.16
C GLN A 3 -9.61 -2.53 27.93
N LYS A 4 -8.53 -1.83 28.36
CA LYS A 4 -8.40 -0.38 28.12
C LYS A 4 -8.16 -0.07 26.63
N ILE A 5 -7.38 -0.91 25.96
CA ILE A 5 -7.12 -0.76 24.51
C ILE A 5 -8.41 -0.99 23.74
N GLU A 6 -9.17 -2.03 24.07
CA GLU A 6 -10.45 -2.33 23.42
C GLU A 6 -11.50 -1.22 23.63
N ALA A 7 -11.58 -0.68 24.85
CA ALA A 7 -12.47 0.45 25.13
C ALA A 7 -12.06 1.70 24.33
N ARG A 8 -10.73 1.97 24.26
CA ARG A 8 -10.20 3.09 23.48
C ARG A 8 -10.45 2.95 21.99
N ASN A 9 -10.29 1.76 21.42
CA ASN A 9 -10.56 1.52 20.00
C ASN A 9 -12.03 1.79 19.66
N ARG A 10 -12.96 1.40 20.53
CA ARG A 10 -14.39 1.69 20.36
C ARG A 10 -14.68 3.19 20.39
N GLU A 11 -14.12 3.89 21.40
CA GLU A 11 -14.22 5.34 21.51
C GLU A 11 -13.68 6.05 20.25
N LEU A 12 -12.50 5.63 19.77
CA LEU A 12 -11.87 6.19 18.58
C LEU A 12 -12.69 5.94 17.32
N SER A 13 -13.33 4.78 17.17
CA SER A 13 -14.24 4.50 16.04
C SER A 13 -15.41 5.51 16.01
N ASP A 14 -15.95 5.84 17.18
CA ASP A 14 -17.00 6.86 17.29
C ASP A 14 -16.49 8.26 16.96
N VAL A 15 -15.32 8.64 17.47
CA VAL A 15 -14.67 9.92 17.15
C VAL A 15 -14.37 10.01 15.65
N PHE A 16 -13.86 8.95 15.06
CA PHE A 16 -13.54 8.92 13.63
C PHE A 16 -14.76 8.97 12.73
N SER A 17 -15.92 8.50 13.23
CA SER A 17 -17.18 8.62 12.51
C SER A 17 -17.67 10.08 12.37
N SER A 18 -17.21 10.98 13.25
CA SER A 18 -17.49 12.41 13.20
C SER A 18 -16.29 13.27 12.75
N TYR A 19 -15.15 12.64 12.43
CA TYR A 19 -13.94 13.33 12.00
C TYR A 19 -14.11 13.88 10.57
N ASP A 20 -13.85 15.17 10.38
CA ASP A 20 -14.10 15.90 9.12
C ASP A 20 -13.35 15.37 7.88
N LYS A 21 -12.30 14.59 8.08
CA LYS A 21 -11.54 13.95 6.98
C LYS A 21 -12.18 12.64 6.51
N ASN A 22 -12.95 11.96 7.36
CA ASN A 22 -13.85 10.89 6.95
C ASN A 22 -15.14 11.53 6.48
N LYS A 23 -15.59 11.23 5.27
CA LYS A 23 -16.70 11.99 4.69
C LYS A 23 -17.52 11.19 3.70
N ILE A 24 -18.82 11.35 3.75
CA ILE A 24 -19.74 10.93 2.71
C ILE A 24 -19.99 12.11 1.76
N HIS A 25 -19.70 11.90 0.48
CA HIS A 25 -20.11 12.80 -0.58
C HIS A 25 -21.41 12.28 -1.17
N PRO A 26 -22.48 13.10 -1.21
CA PRO A 26 -23.76 12.68 -1.75
C PRO A 26 -23.69 12.49 -3.27
N SER A 27 -24.62 11.71 -3.81
CA SER A 27 -24.82 11.62 -5.26
C SER A 27 -25.26 12.96 -5.84
N CYS A 28 -24.85 13.25 -7.08
CA CYS A 28 -25.43 14.34 -7.86
C CYS A 28 -26.82 13.97 -8.39
N GLU A 29 -27.54 14.93 -8.98
CA GLU A 29 -28.88 14.71 -9.55
C GLU A 29 -28.94 13.54 -10.54
N THR A 30 -27.92 13.36 -11.37
CA THR A 30 -27.85 12.27 -12.36
C THR A 30 -27.86 10.89 -11.70
N PHE A 31 -27.31 10.77 -10.49
CA PHE A 31 -27.17 9.51 -9.75
C PHE A 31 -27.95 9.50 -8.43
N LYS A 32 -28.89 10.42 -8.22
CA LYS A 32 -29.67 10.52 -6.96
C LYS A 32 -30.41 9.24 -6.59
N ASP A 33 -30.92 8.53 -7.60
CA ASP A 33 -31.67 7.29 -7.44
C ASP A 33 -30.77 6.05 -7.56
N SER A 34 -29.46 6.25 -7.77
CA SER A 34 -28.50 5.15 -7.86
C SER A 34 -28.31 4.50 -6.48
N LYS A 35 -28.46 3.20 -6.45
CA LYS A 35 -28.16 2.37 -5.28
C LYS A 35 -26.72 1.85 -5.27
N LYS A 36 -25.85 2.45 -6.07
CA LYS A 36 -24.42 2.18 -6.12
C LYS A 36 -23.65 3.23 -5.35
N GLY A 37 -22.63 2.77 -4.61
CA GLY A 37 -21.71 3.64 -3.88
C GLY A 37 -20.25 3.28 -4.17
N ILE A 38 -19.35 4.20 -3.86
CA ILE A 38 -17.91 3.98 -3.96
C ILE A 38 -17.28 4.27 -2.61
N ALA A 39 -16.41 3.39 -2.12
CA ALA A 39 -15.65 3.63 -0.90
C ALA A 39 -14.15 3.71 -1.24
N THR A 40 -13.47 4.74 -0.73
CA THR A 40 -12.11 5.06 -1.14
C THR A 40 -11.23 5.44 0.03
N GLY A 41 -9.94 5.12 -0.07
CA GLY A 41 -8.90 5.56 0.85
C GLY A 41 -7.61 5.94 0.13
N GLY A 42 -6.75 6.68 0.81
CA GLY A 42 -5.44 7.06 0.28
C GLY A 42 -5.51 7.83 -1.04
N ILE A 43 -4.54 7.56 -1.93
CA ILE A 43 -4.46 8.21 -3.25
C ILE A 43 -5.64 7.85 -4.17
N SER A 44 -6.20 6.65 -4.00
CA SER A 44 -7.38 6.20 -4.78
C SER A 44 -8.56 7.14 -4.63
N TYR A 45 -8.71 7.80 -3.46
CA TYR A 45 -9.72 8.83 -3.27
C TYR A 45 -9.53 10.01 -4.23
N THR A 46 -8.31 10.48 -4.41
CA THR A 46 -8.00 11.62 -5.29
C THR A 46 -8.35 11.29 -6.74
N TYR A 47 -7.95 10.12 -7.21
CA TYR A 47 -8.26 9.66 -8.57
C TYR A 47 -9.76 9.43 -8.78
N ALA A 48 -10.45 8.85 -7.78
CA ALA A 48 -11.89 8.66 -7.85
C ALA A 48 -12.63 10.01 -7.93
N MET A 49 -12.23 11.00 -7.13
CA MET A 49 -12.83 12.33 -7.16
C MET A 49 -12.60 13.06 -8.49
N GLU A 50 -11.43 12.90 -9.11
CA GLU A 50 -11.16 13.45 -10.44
C GLU A 50 -12.07 12.80 -11.50
N THR A 51 -12.18 11.48 -11.48
CA THR A 51 -13.08 10.73 -12.37
C THR A 51 -14.53 11.16 -12.18
N LEU A 52 -15.02 11.18 -10.95
CA LEU A 52 -16.41 11.49 -10.62
C LEU A 52 -16.81 12.94 -10.91
N LYS A 53 -15.88 13.90 -10.91
CA LYS A 53 -16.14 15.26 -11.40
C LYS A 53 -16.56 15.28 -12.88
N ASN A 54 -16.02 14.37 -13.68
CA ASN A 54 -16.26 14.31 -15.12
C ASN A 54 -17.43 13.41 -15.50
N THR A 55 -17.71 12.37 -14.70
CA THR A 55 -18.77 11.37 -14.98
C THR A 55 -20.06 11.61 -14.22
N GLY A 56 -20.03 12.39 -13.15
CA GLY A 56 -21.11 12.59 -12.20
C GLY A 56 -20.85 11.87 -10.88
N MET A 57 -21.15 12.52 -9.78
CA MET A 57 -20.90 12.02 -8.42
C MET A 57 -21.94 10.98 -8.03
N VAL A 58 -21.50 9.76 -7.73
CA VAL A 58 -22.28 8.79 -6.96
C VAL A 58 -21.94 8.90 -5.47
N LYS A 59 -22.78 8.35 -4.59
CA LYS A 59 -22.52 8.35 -3.14
C LYS A 59 -21.13 7.79 -2.87
N ASN A 60 -20.23 8.59 -2.29
CA ASN A 60 -18.83 8.24 -2.11
C ASN A 60 -18.44 8.39 -0.66
N LEU A 61 -17.87 7.33 -0.08
CA LEU A 61 -17.26 7.34 1.25
C LEU A 61 -15.75 7.53 1.13
N LYS A 62 -15.25 8.63 1.69
CA LYS A 62 -13.82 8.83 1.94
C LYS A 62 -13.46 8.27 3.30
N VAL A 63 -12.55 7.32 3.34
CA VAL A 63 -11.95 6.77 4.57
C VAL A 63 -10.53 7.32 4.73
N ALA A 64 -10.35 8.22 5.70
CA ALA A 64 -9.04 8.78 6.05
C ALA A 64 -8.40 8.06 7.24
N THR A 65 -9.21 7.39 8.05
CA THR A 65 -8.78 6.62 9.23
C THR A 65 -9.25 5.17 9.09
N PRO A 66 -8.42 4.28 8.52
CA PRO A 66 -8.81 2.89 8.28
C PRO A 66 -8.82 2.04 9.56
N HIS A 67 -8.20 2.49 10.66
CA HIS A 67 -8.21 1.79 11.94
C HIS A 67 -8.07 2.74 13.14
N PRO A 68 -8.92 2.63 14.19
CA PRO A 68 -10.20 1.91 14.15
C PRO A 68 -11.13 2.48 13.08
N PHE A 69 -11.91 1.61 12.44
CA PHE A 69 -12.76 2.01 11.31
C PHE A 69 -13.90 2.93 11.77
N PRO A 70 -14.31 3.95 10.99
CA PRO A 70 -15.42 4.84 11.32
C PRO A 70 -16.77 4.15 11.10
N GLU A 71 -17.14 3.24 12.01
CA GLU A 71 -18.23 2.29 11.84
C GLU A 71 -19.59 2.97 11.65
N LYS A 72 -19.93 3.99 12.46
CA LYS A 72 -21.22 4.68 12.34
C LYS A 72 -21.37 5.39 11.00
N LEU A 73 -20.31 6.04 10.54
CA LEU A 73 -20.27 6.69 9.23
C LEU A 73 -20.42 5.66 8.09
N ALA A 74 -19.80 4.50 8.24
CA ALA A 74 -19.92 3.43 7.26
C ALA A 74 -21.33 2.85 7.19
N VAL A 75 -22.02 2.66 8.32
CA VAL A 75 -23.42 2.25 8.36
C VAL A 75 -24.32 3.28 7.67
N GLU A 76 -24.12 4.58 7.94
CA GLU A 76 -24.83 5.66 7.25
C GLU A 76 -24.58 5.64 5.74
N PHE A 77 -23.33 5.42 5.34
CA PHE A 77 -22.96 5.31 3.93
C PHE A 77 -23.65 4.12 3.24
N LEU A 78 -23.62 2.95 3.86
CA LEU A 78 -24.18 1.71 3.29
C LEU A 78 -25.70 1.71 3.21
N THR A 79 -26.36 2.50 4.07
CA THR A 79 -27.82 2.54 4.13
C THR A 79 -28.41 3.00 2.81
N GLY A 80 -29.29 2.17 2.23
CA GLY A 80 -29.99 2.41 0.97
C GLY A 80 -29.21 2.09 -0.28
N LEU A 81 -28.00 1.54 -0.17
CA LEU A 81 -27.20 1.04 -1.29
C LEU A 81 -27.44 -0.47 -1.52
N ASP A 82 -27.32 -0.90 -2.78
CA ASP A 82 -27.35 -2.31 -3.17
C ASP A 82 -25.91 -2.83 -3.45
N GLU A 83 -25.04 -1.98 -4.00
CA GLU A 83 -23.64 -2.35 -4.33
C GLU A 83 -22.66 -1.22 -3.98
N VAL A 84 -21.47 -1.60 -3.52
CA VAL A 84 -20.36 -0.68 -3.25
C VAL A 84 -19.09 -1.19 -3.88
N LEU A 85 -18.37 -0.33 -4.61
CA LEU A 85 -17.04 -0.58 -5.12
C LEU A 85 -16.00 0.02 -4.16
N CYS A 86 -15.08 -0.80 -3.66
CA CYS A 86 -13.96 -0.38 -2.83
C CYS A 86 -12.71 -0.14 -3.69
N LEU A 87 -12.14 1.05 -3.56
CA LEU A 87 -10.93 1.47 -4.26
C LEU A 87 -9.85 1.83 -3.23
N GLU A 88 -8.91 0.92 -3.04
CA GLU A 88 -7.80 1.03 -2.09
C GLU A 88 -6.57 0.32 -2.64
N GLU A 89 -5.40 0.64 -2.12
CA GLU A 89 -4.15 0.00 -2.54
C GLU A 89 -3.75 -1.13 -1.60
N LEU A 90 -3.03 -2.10 -2.14
CA LEU A 90 -2.49 -3.27 -1.44
C LEU A 90 -3.59 -4.09 -0.74
N ASP A 91 -3.59 -4.15 0.58
CA ASP A 91 -4.52 -4.95 1.35
C ASP A 91 -5.95 -4.42 1.31
N PRO A 92 -6.97 -5.30 1.19
CA PRO A 92 -8.38 -4.93 1.16
C PRO A 92 -8.92 -4.62 2.57
N VAL A 93 -8.44 -3.54 3.18
CA VAL A 93 -8.82 -3.12 4.55
C VAL A 93 -10.24 -2.55 4.56
N ILE A 94 -10.52 -1.59 3.68
CA ILE A 94 -11.84 -0.96 3.58
C ILE A 94 -12.90 -1.97 3.15
N GLU A 95 -12.58 -2.81 2.17
CA GLU A 95 -13.47 -3.86 1.67
C GLU A 95 -13.85 -4.86 2.77
N ARG A 96 -12.87 -5.33 3.57
CA ARG A 96 -13.11 -6.25 4.70
C ARG A 96 -13.95 -5.60 5.78
N GLU A 97 -13.66 -4.37 6.15
CA GLU A 97 -14.41 -3.64 7.17
C GLU A 97 -15.86 -3.40 6.74
N LEU A 98 -16.10 -2.97 5.50
CA LEU A 98 -17.46 -2.79 4.99
C LEU A 98 -18.20 -4.12 4.89
N THR A 99 -17.54 -5.20 4.48
CA THR A 99 -18.12 -6.55 4.46
C THR A 99 -18.51 -7.00 5.87
N TYR A 100 -17.62 -6.80 6.85
CA TYR A 100 -17.90 -7.10 8.25
C TYR A 100 -19.11 -6.29 8.78
N ILE A 101 -19.17 -5.00 8.48
CA ILE A 101 -20.27 -4.11 8.87
C ILE A 101 -21.58 -4.56 8.22
N CYS A 102 -21.59 -4.93 6.95
CA CYS A 102 -22.77 -5.50 6.29
C CYS A 102 -23.28 -6.75 7.03
N GLY A 103 -22.39 -7.66 7.40
CA GLY A 103 -22.76 -8.85 8.18
C GLY A 103 -23.28 -8.50 9.58
N LYS A 104 -22.58 -7.62 10.30
CA LYS A 104 -22.91 -7.21 11.68
C LYS A 104 -24.29 -6.53 11.77
N TYR A 105 -24.63 -5.68 10.80
CA TYR A 105 -25.85 -4.89 10.78
C TYR A 105 -26.94 -5.45 9.85
N HIS A 106 -26.72 -6.64 9.28
CA HIS A 106 -27.65 -7.30 8.34
C HIS A 106 -28.04 -6.39 7.15
N LEU A 107 -27.05 -5.65 6.62
CA LEU A 107 -27.26 -4.79 5.45
C LEU A 107 -27.09 -5.62 4.16
N PRO A 108 -28.08 -5.67 3.26
CA PRO A 108 -28.04 -6.48 2.05
C PRO A 108 -27.23 -5.79 0.92
N VAL A 109 -26.05 -5.29 1.24
CA VAL A 109 -25.19 -4.57 0.31
C VAL A 109 -24.09 -5.47 -0.20
N LYS A 110 -23.94 -5.58 -1.51
CA LYS A 110 -22.84 -6.32 -2.12
C LYS A 110 -21.58 -5.46 -2.17
N ILE A 111 -20.55 -5.88 -1.47
CA ILE A 111 -19.25 -5.22 -1.48
C ILE A 111 -18.40 -5.84 -2.61
N ARG A 112 -17.82 -4.98 -3.43
CA ARG A 112 -16.94 -5.33 -4.56
C ARG A 112 -15.59 -4.65 -4.39
N GLY A 113 -14.53 -5.29 -4.84
CA GLY A 113 -13.18 -4.76 -4.77
C GLY A 113 -12.15 -5.80 -5.16
N LYS A 114 -11.11 -5.93 -4.36
CA LYS A 114 -10.03 -6.90 -4.56
C LYS A 114 -10.47 -8.34 -4.30
N LEU A 115 -11.25 -8.57 -3.25
CA LEU A 115 -11.70 -9.90 -2.84
C LEU A 115 -12.70 -10.51 -3.85
N SER A 116 -13.46 -9.66 -4.54
CA SER A 116 -14.38 -10.09 -5.60
C SER A 116 -13.74 -10.12 -6.99
N GLY A 117 -12.48 -9.64 -7.12
CA GLY A 117 -11.78 -9.57 -8.40
C GLY A 117 -12.17 -8.38 -9.28
N ASP A 118 -12.96 -7.44 -8.76
CA ASP A 118 -13.37 -6.24 -9.50
C ASP A 118 -12.23 -5.20 -9.60
N THR A 119 -11.25 -5.25 -8.71
CA THR A 119 -10.04 -4.41 -8.75
C THR A 119 -8.77 -5.25 -8.57
N SER A 120 -7.62 -4.75 -9.04
CA SER A 120 -6.35 -5.48 -8.94
C SER A 120 -5.88 -5.64 -7.49
N CYS A 121 -5.38 -6.82 -7.16
CA CYS A 121 -4.76 -7.11 -5.85
C CYS A 121 -3.30 -6.65 -5.76
N ALA A 122 -2.67 -6.30 -6.87
CA ALA A 122 -1.25 -5.97 -6.95
C ALA A 122 -1.01 -4.71 -7.79
N GLY A 123 0.11 -4.05 -7.52
CA GLY A 123 0.49 -2.81 -8.17
C GLY A 123 -0.16 -1.58 -7.53
N GLU A 124 0.26 -0.41 -8.00
CA GLU A 124 -0.33 0.86 -7.60
C GLU A 124 -1.60 1.17 -8.41
N ASN A 125 -2.51 1.89 -7.82
CA ASN A 125 -3.62 2.47 -8.53
C ASN A 125 -3.16 3.72 -9.29
N THR A 126 -3.56 3.84 -10.54
CA THR A 126 -3.39 5.03 -11.34
C THR A 126 -4.74 5.71 -11.60
N ARG A 127 -4.71 6.95 -12.06
CA ARG A 127 -5.93 7.63 -12.50
C ARG A 127 -6.71 6.79 -13.53
N ASP A 128 -6.00 6.20 -14.47
CA ASP A 128 -6.62 5.46 -15.56
C ASP A 128 -7.21 4.12 -15.08
N SER A 129 -6.50 3.39 -14.21
CA SER A 129 -7.05 2.16 -13.62
C SER A 129 -8.29 2.44 -12.76
N VAL A 130 -8.26 3.48 -11.92
CA VAL A 130 -9.41 3.87 -11.09
C VAL A 130 -10.58 4.33 -11.97
N THR A 131 -10.31 5.08 -13.04
CA THR A 131 -11.35 5.49 -14.00
C THR A 131 -12.01 4.27 -14.66
N SER A 132 -11.21 3.29 -15.10
CA SER A 132 -11.72 2.06 -15.70
C SER A 132 -12.57 1.25 -14.72
N TYR A 133 -12.13 1.09 -13.47
CA TYR A 133 -12.91 0.40 -12.44
C TYR A 133 -14.26 1.09 -12.18
N ILE A 134 -14.26 2.42 -12.07
CA ILE A 134 -15.49 3.21 -11.84
C ILE A 134 -16.44 3.08 -13.04
N ASN A 135 -15.91 3.25 -14.27
CA ASN A 135 -16.73 3.15 -15.47
C ASN A 135 -17.36 1.76 -15.62
N THR A 136 -16.59 0.71 -15.43
CA THR A 136 -17.07 -0.67 -15.44
C THR A 136 -18.16 -0.88 -14.39
N PHE A 137 -17.92 -0.44 -13.16
CA PHE A 137 -18.89 -0.57 -12.06
C PHE A 137 -20.19 0.18 -12.33
N LEU A 138 -20.12 1.38 -12.87
CA LEU A 138 -21.30 2.20 -13.18
C LEU A 138 -21.98 1.81 -14.49
N GLY A 139 -21.36 0.96 -15.32
CA GLY A 139 -21.86 0.60 -16.65
C GLY A 139 -21.70 1.72 -17.66
N LEU A 140 -20.70 2.58 -17.45
CA LEU A 140 -20.37 3.66 -18.38
C LEU A 140 -19.38 3.16 -19.43
N SER A 141 -19.50 3.67 -20.66
CA SER A 141 -18.49 3.38 -21.66
C SER A 141 -17.18 4.08 -21.30
N ASP A 142 -16.06 3.33 -21.35
CA ASP A 142 -14.75 3.96 -21.26
C ASP A 142 -14.65 5.02 -22.37
N ARG A 143 -14.45 6.28 -21.96
CA ARG A 143 -14.03 7.29 -22.92
C ARG A 143 -12.67 6.83 -23.42
N LYS A 144 -12.64 6.24 -24.62
CA LYS A 144 -11.39 6.09 -25.33
C LYS A 144 -10.81 7.49 -25.43
N ASP A 145 -9.64 7.70 -24.84
CA ASP A 145 -8.85 8.92 -25.08
C ASP A 145 -8.62 9.01 -26.59
N ALA A 146 -9.57 9.67 -27.26
CA ALA A 146 -9.54 9.80 -28.71
C ALA A 146 -8.36 10.70 -29.07
N GLY A 147 -7.27 10.11 -29.49
CA GLY A 147 -6.22 10.80 -30.21
C GLY A 147 -5.01 11.26 -29.38
N LEU A 148 -4.82 10.80 -28.15
CA LEU A 148 -3.51 10.99 -27.54
C LEU A 148 -2.47 10.14 -28.27
N PRO A 149 -1.33 10.70 -28.66
CA PRO A 149 -0.26 9.93 -29.28
C PRO A 149 0.19 8.83 -28.30
N VAL A 150 0.40 7.63 -28.83
CA VAL A 150 0.97 6.53 -28.04
C VAL A 150 2.31 7.00 -27.48
N ALA A 151 2.44 6.98 -26.17
CA ALA A 151 3.70 7.36 -25.53
C ALA A 151 4.84 6.46 -26.05
N PRO A 152 6.00 7.01 -26.40
CA PRO A 152 7.13 6.21 -26.81
C PRO A 152 7.55 5.29 -25.66
N GLU A 153 8.05 4.12 -26.00
CA GLU A 153 8.62 3.20 -25.00
C GLU A 153 9.81 3.88 -24.31
N LEU A 154 9.69 4.11 -23.03
CA LEU A 154 10.72 4.75 -22.22
C LEU A 154 11.60 3.71 -21.54
N PRO A 155 12.92 3.94 -21.43
CA PRO A 155 13.78 3.03 -20.69
C PRO A 155 13.39 2.97 -19.21
N VAL A 156 13.41 1.77 -18.65
CA VAL A 156 13.19 1.57 -17.23
C VAL A 156 14.27 2.29 -16.43
N ARG A 157 13.87 3.08 -15.43
CA ARG A 157 14.76 3.82 -14.52
C ARG A 157 14.58 3.30 -13.10
N PRO A 158 15.21 2.16 -12.75
CA PRO A 158 15.13 1.64 -11.40
C PRO A 158 15.80 2.59 -10.41
N PRO A 159 15.44 2.54 -9.12
CA PRO A 159 16.17 3.25 -8.07
C PRO A 159 17.64 2.85 -8.07
N VAL A 160 18.54 3.83 -7.97
CA VAL A 160 19.98 3.61 -7.93
C VAL A 160 20.61 4.46 -6.83
N LEU A 161 21.77 4.03 -6.33
CA LEU A 161 22.57 4.85 -5.42
C LEU A 161 23.01 6.14 -6.11
N CYS A 162 22.96 7.27 -5.40
CA CYS A 162 23.36 8.57 -5.91
C CYS A 162 24.82 8.57 -6.41
N ALA A 163 25.12 9.51 -7.32
CA ALA A 163 26.51 9.76 -7.73
C ALA A 163 27.32 10.26 -6.51
N GLY A 164 28.52 9.72 -6.27
CA GLY A 164 29.36 10.08 -5.12
C GLY A 164 28.85 9.60 -3.75
N CYS A 165 27.84 8.72 -3.72
CA CYS A 165 27.27 8.21 -2.48
C CYS A 165 28.27 7.41 -1.64
N PRO A 166 28.44 7.67 -0.32
CA PRO A 166 29.31 6.91 0.56
C PRO A 166 29.01 5.41 0.60
N HIS A 167 27.76 5.00 0.44
CA HIS A 167 27.38 3.58 0.38
C HIS A 167 28.09 2.84 -0.76
N ARG A 168 28.32 3.51 -1.91
CA ARG A 168 29.09 2.92 -3.02
C ARG A 168 30.51 2.62 -2.60
N ALA A 169 31.13 3.50 -1.82
CA ALA A 169 32.50 3.30 -1.33
C ALA A 169 32.57 2.12 -0.36
N SER A 170 31.61 2.00 0.56
CA SER A 170 31.52 0.87 1.50
C SER A 170 31.39 -0.47 0.75
N PHE A 171 30.45 -0.58 -0.18
CA PHE A 171 30.29 -1.79 -0.99
C PHE A 171 31.53 -2.11 -1.82
N TYR A 172 32.10 -1.10 -2.47
CA TYR A 172 33.29 -1.29 -3.30
C TYR A 172 34.49 -1.76 -2.48
N ALA A 173 34.74 -1.18 -1.31
CA ALA A 173 35.83 -1.56 -0.42
C ALA A 173 35.69 -3.02 0.02
N VAL A 174 34.52 -3.43 0.47
CA VAL A 174 34.25 -4.81 0.89
C VAL A 174 34.35 -5.76 -0.30
N LYS A 175 33.76 -5.45 -1.44
CA LYS A 175 33.88 -6.26 -2.67
C LYS A 175 35.29 -6.51 -3.07
N LYS A 176 36.16 -5.48 -3.01
CA LYS A 176 37.58 -5.59 -3.34
C LYS A 176 38.36 -6.42 -2.33
N ALA A 177 38.11 -6.23 -1.03
CA ALA A 177 38.78 -6.95 0.04
C ALA A 177 38.42 -8.45 0.08
N MET A 178 37.21 -8.77 -0.35
CA MET A 178 36.67 -10.15 -0.30
C MET A 178 36.78 -10.90 -1.64
N LYS A 179 37.42 -10.31 -2.63
CA LYS A 179 37.54 -10.95 -3.94
C LYS A 179 38.17 -12.36 -3.83
N GLY A 180 37.46 -13.37 -4.35
CA GLY A 180 37.89 -14.77 -4.35
C GLY A 180 37.69 -15.52 -3.03
N LYS A 181 37.04 -14.91 -2.04
CA LYS A 181 36.64 -15.55 -0.79
C LYS A 181 35.17 -15.94 -0.82
N LYS A 182 34.80 -16.97 -0.07
CA LYS A 182 33.40 -17.35 0.13
C LYS A 182 32.76 -16.34 1.08
N THR A 183 31.76 -15.60 0.60
CA THR A 183 31.11 -14.51 1.34
C THR A 183 29.63 -14.52 1.16
N ILE A 184 28.91 -13.96 2.14
CA ILE A 184 27.50 -13.59 2.03
C ILE A 184 27.32 -12.15 2.51
N PHE A 185 26.49 -11.41 1.81
CA PHE A 185 26.21 -10.00 2.08
C PHE A 185 24.73 -9.84 2.47
N CYS A 186 24.49 -9.59 3.75
CA CYS A 186 23.16 -9.35 4.28
C CYS A 186 22.88 -7.84 4.27
N GLY A 187 21.91 -7.42 3.49
CA GLY A 187 21.53 -6.03 3.33
C GLY A 187 20.48 -5.58 4.32
N ASP A 188 20.19 -4.28 4.25
CA ASP A 188 19.15 -3.62 5.04
C ASP A 188 18.24 -2.82 4.12
N ILE A 189 16.97 -2.63 4.50
CA ILE A 189 16.03 -1.86 3.69
C ILE A 189 16.40 -0.39 3.73
N GLY A 190 16.64 0.19 2.56
CA GLY A 190 17.11 1.54 2.36
C GLY A 190 18.16 1.59 1.26
N CYS A 191 19.11 2.54 1.37
CA CYS A 191 20.20 2.64 0.39
C CYS A 191 21.08 1.36 0.35
N TYR A 192 21.15 0.61 1.43
CA TYR A 192 21.88 -0.66 1.44
C TYR A 192 21.18 -1.77 0.65
N THR A 193 19.88 -1.71 0.40
CA THR A 193 19.21 -2.59 -0.56
C THR A 193 19.69 -2.33 -1.99
N LEU A 194 19.95 -1.07 -2.34
CA LEU A 194 20.36 -0.69 -3.70
C LEU A 194 21.76 -1.19 -4.10
N GLY A 195 22.50 -1.75 -3.15
CA GLY A 195 23.75 -2.44 -3.42
C GLY A 195 23.61 -3.77 -4.16
N ASN A 196 22.39 -4.30 -4.30
CA ASN A 196 22.12 -5.51 -5.08
C ASN A 196 22.31 -5.31 -6.58
N ALA A 197 22.16 -4.06 -7.06
CA ALA A 197 22.25 -3.76 -8.48
C ALA A 197 23.70 -3.80 -8.98
N MET A 198 23.85 -4.25 -10.24
CA MET A 198 25.15 -4.19 -10.93
C MET A 198 25.63 -2.74 -11.05
N PRO A 199 26.94 -2.48 -10.99
CA PRO A 199 28.04 -3.43 -10.92
C PRO A 199 28.44 -3.84 -9.49
N LEU A 200 27.71 -3.39 -8.46
CA LEU A 200 28.04 -3.68 -7.07
C LEU A 200 27.79 -5.15 -6.73
N ASP A 201 26.55 -5.61 -6.88
CA ASP A 201 26.16 -6.99 -6.59
C ASP A 201 26.63 -7.44 -5.19
N MET A 202 26.20 -6.67 -4.17
CA MET A 202 26.71 -6.74 -2.80
C MET A 202 25.60 -6.94 -1.77
N VAL A 203 24.48 -7.52 -2.18
CA VAL A 203 23.37 -7.85 -1.30
C VAL A 203 22.75 -9.17 -1.74
N ASP A 204 22.98 -10.23 -0.97
CA ASP A 204 22.41 -11.57 -1.20
C ASP A 204 21.08 -11.76 -0.50
N THR A 205 20.88 -11.10 0.66
CA THR A 205 19.65 -11.20 1.45
C THR A 205 19.18 -9.83 1.91
N CYS A 206 17.87 -9.58 1.84
CA CYS A 206 17.23 -8.41 2.40
C CYS A 206 15.78 -8.77 2.78
N LEU A 207 15.45 -8.72 4.08
CA LEU A 207 14.14 -9.13 4.57
C LEU A 207 13.36 -7.95 5.18
N CYS A 208 13.81 -7.47 6.35
CA CYS A 208 13.23 -6.32 7.02
C CYS A 208 14.33 -5.51 7.71
N MET A 209 14.02 -4.27 8.09
CA MET A 209 14.99 -3.37 8.72
C MET A 209 15.61 -4.02 9.96
N GLY A 210 16.94 -4.19 9.95
CA GLY A 210 17.72 -4.77 11.03
C GLY A 210 17.90 -6.29 11.00
N ALA A 211 17.17 -7.02 10.15
CA ALA A 211 17.29 -8.48 10.08
C ALA A 211 18.63 -8.96 9.56
N GLY A 212 19.31 -8.17 8.74
CA GLY A 212 20.59 -8.55 8.12
C GLY A 212 21.64 -9.01 9.11
N LEU A 213 21.71 -8.38 10.29
CA LEU A 213 22.65 -8.74 11.34
C LEU A 213 22.39 -10.16 11.87
N ASN A 214 21.15 -10.47 12.21
CA ASN A 214 20.76 -11.79 12.73
C ASN A 214 20.85 -12.89 11.65
N ILE A 215 20.55 -12.54 10.39
CA ILE A 215 20.72 -13.45 9.25
C ILE A 215 22.20 -13.82 9.09
N ALA A 216 23.10 -12.83 9.13
CA ALA A 216 24.55 -13.05 9.04
C ALA A 216 25.05 -14.00 10.14
N GLN A 217 24.61 -13.81 11.39
CA GLN A 217 24.93 -14.71 12.50
C GLN A 217 24.41 -16.14 12.28
N GLY A 218 23.17 -16.25 11.79
CA GLY A 218 22.59 -17.56 11.49
C GLY A 218 23.38 -18.32 10.43
N VAL A 219 23.81 -17.62 9.38
CA VAL A 219 24.63 -18.21 8.32
C VAL A 219 26.01 -18.63 8.85
N GLU A 220 26.68 -17.79 9.63
CA GLU A 220 27.98 -18.12 10.24
C GLU A 220 27.92 -19.40 11.08
N LYS A 221 26.81 -19.64 11.78
CA LYS A 221 26.64 -20.87 12.59
C LYS A 221 26.54 -22.16 11.78
N VAL A 222 25.98 -22.10 10.59
CA VAL A 222 25.78 -23.28 9.72
C VAL A 222 26.83 -23.39 8.61
N GLU A 223 27.50 -22.30 8.27
CA GLU A 223 28.47 -22.16 7.22
C GLU A 223 29.75 -21.47 7.76
N PRO A 224 30.51 -22.12 8.68
CA PRO A 224 31.62 -21.47 9.40
C PRO A 224 32.78 -21.02 8.50
N ASP A 225 32.90 -21.57 7.29
CA ASP A 225 33.91 -21.18 6.30
C ASP A 225 33.45 -19.98 5.45
N THR A 226 32.28 -19.41 5.69
CA THR A 226 31.75 -18.27 4.96
C THR A 226 31.92 -16.99 5.77
N THR A 227 32.54 -15.98 5.17
CA THR A 227 32.64 -14.66 5.78
C THR A 227 31.32 -13.92 5.58
N CYS A 228 30.65 -13.60 6.68
CA CYS A 228 29.34 -12.92 6.64
C CYS A 228 29.52 -11.42 6.88
N PHE A 229 28.83 -10.61 6.10
CA PHE A 229 28.71 -9.17 6.28
C PHE A 229 27.26 -8.79 6.47
N ALA A 230 27.01 -7.85 7.38
CA ALA A 230 25.72 -7.17 7.49
C ALA A 230 25.90 -5.68 7.23
N PHE A 231 25.25 -5.18 6.19
CA PHE A 231 25.15 -3.75 5.93
C PHE A 231 23.87 -3.24 6.60
N VAL A 232 23.99 -2.25 7.46
CA VAL A 232 22.86 -1.72 8.24
C VAL A 232 22.93 -0.20 8.30
N GLY A 233 21.78 0.46 8.17
CA GLY A 233 21.67 1.89 8.36
C GLY A 233 21.80 2.29 9.82
N ASP A 234 22.27 3.51 10.10
CA ASP A 234 22.46 4.05 11.45
C ASP A 234 21.16 4.05 12.26
N SER A 235 20.09 4.56 11.71
CA SER A 235 18.77 4.56 12.36
C SER A 235 18.25 3.15 12.61
N THR A 236 18.39 2.27 11.63
CA THR A 236 18.02 0.85 11.77
C THR A 236 18.83 0.16 12.84
N PHE A 237 20.14 0.46 12.94
CA PHE A 237 20.99 -0.11 13.97
C PHE A 237 20.42 0.15 15.36
N PHE A 238 20.11 1.41 15.67
CA PHE A 238 19.56 1.77 16.99
C PHE A 238 18.10 1.36 17.20
N ALA A 239 17.30 1.30 16.13
CA ALA A 239 15.88 0.98 16.27
C ALA A 239 15.61 -0.52 16.46
N SER A 240 16.38 -1.39 15.80
CA SER A 240 16.09 -2.83 15.77
C SER A 240 17.33 -3.73 15.72
N ALA A 241 18.37 -3.38 14.97
CA ALA A 241 19.49 -4.27 14.72
C ALA A 241 20.40 -4.46 15.95
N ILE A 242 20.45 -3.50 16.87
CA ILE A 242 21.27 -3.57 18.09
C ILE A 242 20.99 -4.81 18.94
N THR A 243 19.79 -5.37 18.84
CA THR A 243 19.42 -6.61 19.56
C THR A 243 20.15 -7.85 19.03
N GLY A 244 20.78 -7.74 17.86
CA GLY A 244 21.58 -8.80 17.25
C GLY A 244 23.10 -8.66 17.51
N VAL A 245 23.53 -7.72 18.36
CA VAL A 245 24.96 -7.52 18.72
C VAL A 245 25.33 -8.27 20.04
#